data_7a256040a39502a5478e0c5245af5de8
#
_entry.id   7a256040a39502a5478e0c5245af5de8
#
_cell.length_a   1.000
_cell.length_b   1.000
_cell.length_c   1.000
_cell.angle_alpha   90.00
_cell.angle_beta   90.00
_cell.angle_gamma   90.00
#
_symmetry.space_group_name_H-M   'P 1'
#
loop_
_entity.id
_entity.type
_entity.pdbx_description
1 polymer ?
#
loop_
_entity_poly.entity_id
_entity_poly.type
_entity_poly.pdbx_seq_one_letter_code
_entity_poly.pdbx_strand_id
1 'polypeptide(L)'
;MPANLGEFEQLVLLALLRLAGNGYGITVQEELGRQAGRNVSLGTVYKTLFRLESKGLVTVHLGEPTPERGGRRKKHYAVTLAGRKALQRSLAALRKLSRGVDAVWELP
;
A
#
# COMPACT_ATOMS: atom_id res chain seq x y z
N MET A 1 12.03 -13.01 -13.48
CA MET A 1 11.57 -13.30 -12.12
C MET A 1 10.81 -12.12 -11.58
N PRO A 2 9.60 -12.29 -11.09
CA PRO A 2 8.93 -11.19 -10.44
C PRO A 2 9.69 -10.80 -9.18
N ALA A 3 9.84 -9.51 -8.97
CA ALA A 3 10.49 -9.01 -7.76
C ALA A 3 9.63 -9.37 -6.55
N ASN A 4 10.27 -9.81 -5.47
CA ASN A 4 9.58 -10.05 -4.22
C ASN A 4 9.18 -8.73 -3.59
N LEU A 5 7.98 -8.68 -3.04
CA LEU A 5 7.51 -7.52 -2.32
C LEU A 5 8.02 -7.56 -0.88
N GLY A 6 8.59 -6.46 -0.42
CA GLY A 6 8.87 -6.30 0.99
C GLY A 6 7.58 -6.15 1.79
N GLU A 7 7.65 -6.38 3.09
CA GLU A 7 6.48 -6.30 3.94
C GLU A 7 5.80 -4.92 3.85
N PHE A 8 6.59 -3.85 3.93
CA PHE A 8 6.01 -2.52 3.90
C PHE A 8 5.36 -2.19 2.55
N GLU A 9 5.95 -2.71 1.45
CA GLU A 9 5.34 -2.57 0.14
C GLU A 9 3.97 -3.25 0.07
N GLN A 10 3.86 -4.43 0.70
CA GLN A 10 2.59 -5.15 0.76
C GLN A 10 1.55 -4.34 1.55
N LEU A 11 1.96 -3.76 2.67
CA LEU A 11 1.07 -2.94 3.48
C LEU A 11 0.57 -1.72 2.72
N VAL A 12 1.45 -1.05 1.97
CA VAL A 12 1.06 0.12 1.18
C VAL A 12 0.10 -0.27 0.07
N LEU A 13 0.35 -1.38 -0.63
CA LEU A 13 -0.56 -1.84 -1.68
C LEU A 13 -1.94 -2.18 -1.10
N LEU A 14 -1.99 -2.84 0.05
CA LEU A 14 -3.26 -3.15 0.71
C LEU A 14 -3.99 -1.87 1.14
N ALA A 15 -3.25 -0.90 1.68
CA ALA A 15 -3.84 0.38 2.06
C ALA A 15 -4.48 1.08 0.86
N LEU A 16 -3.78 1.08 -0.29
CA LEU A 16 -4.31 1.68 -1.51
C LEU A 16 -5.60 0.99 -1.96
N LEU A 17 -5.64 -0.33 -1.90
CA LEU A 17 -6.84 -1.08 -2.27
C LEU A 17 -8.00 -0.76 -1.33
N ARG A 18 -7.74 -0.63 -0.03
CA ARG A 18 -8.77 -0.26 0.93
C ARG A 18 -9.30 1.14 0.69
N LEU A 19 -8.44 2.05 0.25
CA LEU A 19 -8.81 3.45 0.03
C LEU A 19 -9.58 3.67 -1.28
N ALA A 20 -9.55 2.70 -2.18
CA ALA A 20 -10.43 2.64 -3.37
C ALA A 20 -10.51 3.95 -4.16
N GLY A 21 -9.37 4.45 -4.60
CA GLY A 21 -9.29 5.68 -5.40
C GLY A 21 -8.99 6.93 -4.58
N ASN A 22 -9.07 6.84 -3.25
CA ASN A 22 -8.74 7.95 -2.36
C ASN A 22 -7.34 7.78 -1.75
N GLY A 23 -6.43 7.12 -2.48
CA GLY A 23 -5.10 6.81 -2.00
C GLY A 23 -4.08 7.86 -2.40
N TYR A 24 -3.75 8.74 -1.49
CA TYR A 24 -2.65 9.68 -1.65
C TYR A 24 -1.81 9.66 -0.36
N GLY A 25 -0.68 10.36 -0.36
CA GLY A 25 0.31 10.20 0.71
C GLY A 25 -0.29 10.23 2.12
N ILE A 26 -1.11 11.24 2.42
CA ILE A 26 -1.65 11.40 3.77
C ILE A 26 -2.66 10.31 4.10
N THR A 27 -3.55 9.97 3.19
CA THR A 27 -4.56 8.93 3.47
C THR A 27 -3.91 7.56 3.62
N VAL A 28 -2.86 7.27 2.85
CA VAL A 28 -2.09 6.04 3.00
C VAL A 28 -1.43 6.01 4.37
N GLN A 29 -0.78 7.12 4.78
CA GLN A 29 -0.15 7.21 6.08
C GLN A 29 -1.15 6.95 7.22
N GLU A 30 -2.33 7.57 7.14
CA GLU A 30 -3.37 7.40 8.14
C GLU A 30 -3.88 5.95 8.18
N GLU A 31 -4.07 5.35 7.03
CA GLU A 31 -4.55 3.97 6.94
C GLU A 31 -3.55 2.98 7.54
N LEU A 32 -2.26 3.19 7.27
CA LEU A 32 -1.20 2.36 7.85
C LEU A 32 -1.18 2.46 9.37
N GLY A 33 -1.38 3.66 9.91
CA GLY A 33 -1.45 3.85 11.35
C GLY A 33 -2.67 3.18 11.96
N ARG A 34 -3.83 3.38 11.34
CA ARG A 34 -5.10 2.90 11.87
C ARG A 34 -5.25 1.39 11.77
N GLN A 35 -4.87 0.80 10.64
CA GLN A 35 -5.12 -0.62 10.39
C GLN A 35 -3.94 -1.52 10.72
N ALA A 36 -2.71 -1.03 10.57
CA ALA A 36 -1.52 -1.85 10.77
C ALA A 36 -0.69 -1.44 11.97
N GLY A 37 -1.08 -0.37 12.66
CA GLY A 37 -0.31 0.13 13.80
C GLY A 37 1.06 0.65 13.40
N ARG A 38 1.25 1.03 12.14
CA ARG A 38 2.53 1.51 11.64
C ARG A 38 2.55 3.02 11.55
N ASN A 39 3.22 3.63 12.51
CA ASN A 39 3.40 5.09 12.54
C ASN A 39 4.67 5.43 11.76
N VAL A 40 4.50 5.80 10.51
CA VAL A 40 5.61 6.10 9.61
C VAL A 40 5.54 7.53 9.13
N SER A 41 6.69 8.09 8.77
CA SER A 41 6.74 9.44 8.23
C SER A 41 6.12 9.49 6.84
N LEU A 42 5.63 10.66 6.46
CA LEU A 42 5.09 10.87 5.13
C LEU A 42 6.17 10.64 4.07
N GLY A 43 7.42 11.02 4.36
CA GLY A 43 8.54 10.77 3.46
C GLY A 43 8.75 9.29 3.19
N THR A 44 8.61 8.45 4.21
CA THR A 44 8.72 6.99 4.04
C THR A 44 7.61 6.46 3.13
N VAL A 45 6.40 6.96 3.31
CA VAL A 45 5.28 6.58 2.45
C VAL A 45 5.57 6.95 1.00
N TYR A 46 6.02 8.17 0.73
CA TYR A 46 6.31 8.61 -0.63
C TYR A 46 7.46 7.84 -1.26
N LYS A 47 8.49 7.51 -0.49
CA LYS A 47 9.59 6.68 -0.99
C LYS A 47 9.07 5.32 -1.49
N THR A 48 8.19 4.72 -0.71
CA THR A 48 7.62 3.42 -1.07
C THR A 48 6.70 3.53 -2.27
N LEU A 49 5.85 4.55 -2.31
CA LEU A 49 4.98 4.78 -3.47
C LEU A 49 5.79 4.99 -4.75
N PHE A 50 6.87 5.77 -4.66
CA PHE A 50 7.76 5.98 -5.79
C PHE A 50 8.39 4.67 -6.26
N ARG A 51 8.84 3.85 -5.32
CA ARG A 51 9.43 2.54 -5.65
C ARG A 51 8.41 1.63 -6.33
N LEU A 52 7.19 1.59 -5.81
CA LEU A 52 6.11 0.79 -6.41
C LEU A 52 5.76 1.28 -7.80
N GLU A 53 5.74 2.57 -8.02
CA GLU A 53 5.52 3.15 -9.33
C GLU A 53 6.63 2.75 -10.30
N SER A 54 7.88 2.82 -9.85
CA SER A 54 9.02 2.43 -10.67
C SER A 54 8.99 0.96 -11.08
N LYS A 55 8.39 0.12 -10.23
CA LYS A 55 8.21 -1.31 -10.53
C LYS A 55 6.98 -1.59 -11.39
N GLY A 56 6.19 -0.57 -11.71
CA GLY A 56 4.96 -0.73 -12.48
C GLY A 56 3.82 -1.34 -11.68
N LEU A 57 3.88 -1.31 -10.35
CA LEU A 57 2.88 -1.91 -9.48
C LEU A 57 1.78 -0.94 -9.07
N VAL A 58 2.04 0.36 -9.20
CA VAL A 58 1.03 1.41 -9.03
C VAL A 58 1.18 2.41 -10.16
N THR A 59 0.07 3.09 -10.48
CA THR A 59 0.07 4.26 -11.35
C THR A 59 -0.27 5.48 -10.50
N VAL A 60 0.12 6.64 -11.00
CA VAL A 60 -0.18 7.90 -10.33
C VAL A 60 -0.96 8.80 -11.27
N HIS A 61 -1.94 9.52 -10.74
CA HIS A 61 -2.66 10.55 -11.49
C HIS A 61 -2.92 11.73 -10.56
N LEU A 62 -3.04 12.91 -11.16
CA LEU A 62 -3.37 14.11 -10.41
C LEU A 62 -4.88 14.19 -10.23
N GLY A 63 -5.30 14.41 -8.99
CA GLY A 63 -6.71 14.63 -8.69
C GLY A 63 -7.14 16.04 -9.07
N GLU A 64 -8.40 16.34 -8.84
CA GLU A 64 -8.93 17.68 -9.07
C GLU A 64 -8.30 18.67 -8.09
N PRO A 65 -8.11 19.94 -8.51
CA PRO A 65 -7.67 20.97 -7.57
C PRO A 65 -8.67 21.11 -6.45
N THR A 66 -8.17 21.20 -5.21
CA THR A 66 -9.06 21.44 -4.07
C THR A 66 -9.41 22.91 -3.98
N PRO A 67 -10.59 23.27 -3.43
CA PRO A 67 -10.96 24.67 -3.23
C PRO A 67 -10.19 25.32 -2.07
N GLU A 68 -9.35 24.56 -1.39
CA GLU A 68 -8.59 25.05 -0.27
C GLU A 68 -7.49 26.01 -0.73
N ARG A 69 -7.07 26.85 0.20
CA ARG A 69 -5.99 27.80 -0.04
C ARG A 69 -4.73 27.06 -0.47
N GLY A 70 -4.21 27.42 -1.66
CA GLY A 70 -3.07 26.75 -2.25
C GLY A 70 -3.45 25.62 -3.19
N GLY A 71 -4.69 25.20 -3.25
CA GLY A 71 -5.36 24.35 -4.24
C GLY A 71 -4.54 23.37 -5.05
N ARG A 72 -3.52 22.75 -4.46
CA ARG A 72 -2.67 21.81 -5.20
C ARG A 72 -3.42 20.53 -5.50
N ARG A 73 -3.24 20.04 -6.73
CA ARG A 73 -3.76 18.72 -7.08
C ARG A 73 -2.99 17.68 -6.29
N LYS A 74 -3.72 16.76 -5.69
CA LYS A 74 -3.12 15.65 -4.96
C LYS A 74 -2.77 14.54 -5.93
N LYS A 75 -1.60 13.92 -5.73
CA LYS A 75 -1.24 12.72 -6.47
C LYS A 75 -1.97 11.54 -5.86
N HIS A 76 -2.83 10.93 -6.66
CA HIS A 76 -3.53 9.71 -6.28
C HIS A 76 -2.84 8.51 -6.90
N TYR A 77 -2.77 7.44 -6.16
CA TYR A 77 -2.11 6.21 -6.58
C TYR A 77 -3.12 5.09 -6.68
N ALA A 78 -3.01 4.30 -7.72
CA ALA A 78 -3.88 3.15 -7.95
C ALA A 78 -3.04 1.92 -8.21
N VAL A 79 -3.45 0.77 -7.65
CA VAL A 79 -2.73 -0.48 -7.84
C VAL A 79 -3.02 -1.01 -9.24
N THR A 80 -1.97 -1.35 -9.97
CA THR A 80 -2.10 -1.94 -11.32
C THR A 80 -2.44 -3.41 -11.23
N LEU A 81 -2.80 -4.02 -12.37
CA LEU A 81 -3.00 -5.46 -12.42
C LEU A 81 -1.73 -6.20 -11.99
N ALA A 82 -0.56 -5.73 -12.43
CA ALA A 82 0.72 -6.31 -12.02
C ALA A 82 0.91 -6.21 -10.50
N GLY A 83 0.52 -5.07 -9.91
CA GLY A 83 0.57 -4.88 -8.46
C GLY A 83 -0.34 -5.84 -7.72
N ARG A 84 -1.55 -6.03 -8.22
CA ARG A 84 -2.49 -6.97 -7.61
C ARG A 84 -1.98 -8.41 -7.69
N LYS A 85 -1.41 -8.80 -8.83
CA LYS A 85 -0.86 -10.14 -8.99
C LYS A 85 0.33 -10.37 -8.07
N ALA A 86 1.22 -9.39 -7.94
CA ALA A 86 2.38 -9.48 -7.05
C ALA A 86 1.92 -9.63 -5.59
N LEU A 87 0.94 -8.83 -5.19
CA LEU A 87 0.38 -8.89 -3.85
C LEU A 87 -0.29 -10.23 -3.60
N GLN A 88 -1.08 -10.72 -4.55
CA GLN A 88 -1.75 -12.01 -4.45
C GLN A 88 -0.75 -13.15 -4.22
N ARG A 89 0.36 -13.15 -4.96
CA ARG A 89 1.41 -14.17 -4.78
C ARG A 89 2.00 -14.12 -3.37
N SER A 90 2.30 -12.92 -2.88
CA SER A 90 2.89 -12.76 -1.55
C SER A 90 1.93 -13.22 -0.46
N LEU A 91 0.67 -12.80 -0.54
CA LEU A 91 -0.35 -13.18 0.45
C LEU A 91 -0.67 -14.67 0.38
N ALA A 92 -0.69 -15.25 -0.82
CA ALA A 92 -0.96 -16.68 -0.98
C ALA A 92 0.15 -17.53 -0.33
N ALA A 93 1.40 -17.11 -0.47
CA ALA A 93 2.51 -17.81 0.16
C ALA A 93 2.39 -17.77 1.69
N LEU A 94 2.08 -16.61 2.24
CA LEU A 94 1.87 -16.47 3.69
C LEU A 94 0.70 -17.32 4.16
N ARG A 95 -0.41 -17.32 3.41
CA ARG A 95 -1.59 -18.11 3.74
C ARG A 95 -1.29 -19.60 3.75
N LYS A 96 -0.54 -20.07 2.74
CA LYS A 96 -0.21 -21.49 2.64
C LYS A 96 0.67 -21.95 3.79
N LEU A 97 1.69 -21.15 4.12
CA LEU A 97 2.61 -21.52 5.20
C LEU A 97 1.99 -21.38 6.58
N SER A 98 1.08 -20.43 6.77
CA SER A 98 0.44 -20.22 8.07
C SER A 98 -0.74 -21.18 8.31
N ARG A 99 -1.19 -21.87 7.27
CA ARG A 99 -2.33 -22.80 7.40
C ARG A 99 -2.00 -23.92 8.37
N GLY A 100 -2.86 -24.11 9.36
CA GLY A 100 -2.66 -25.15 10.37
C GLY A 100 -1.65 -24.79 11.44
N VAL A 101 -1.04 -23.62 11.40
CA VAL A 101 -0.07 -23.17 12.40
C VAL A 101 -0.81 -22.29 13.42
N ASP A 102 -1.50 -22.94 14.34
CA ASP A 102 -2.31 -22.23 15.33
C ASP A 102 -1.47 -21.50 16.37
N ALA A 103 -0.24 -21.94 16.59
CA ALA A 103 0.65 -21.37 17.59
C ALA A 103 0.84 -19.85 17.44
N VAL A 104 0.77 -19.33 16.22
CA VAL A 104 0.91 -17.89 15.96
C VAL A 104 -0.23 -17.11 16.61
N TRP A 105 -1.44 -17.67 16.59
CA TRP A 105 -2.64 -16.99 17.07
C TRP A 105 -2.97 -17.29 18.51
N GLU A 106 -2.30 -18.27 19.11
CA GLU A 106 -2.55 -18.72 20.48
C GLU A 106 -1.65 -18.07 21.52
N LEU A 107 -0.94 -17.02 21.14
CA LEU A 107 -0.10 -16.28 22.06
C LEU A 107 -0.95 -15.54 23.09
N PRO A 108 -0.54 -15.57 24.38
CA PRO A 108 -1.27 -14.86 25.43
C PRO A 108 -1.22 -13.35 25.28
#